data_f18f7a0804affe85cb0f8b8c300ee933
#
_entry.id   f18f7a0804affe85cb0f8b8c300ee933
#
_cell.length_a   1.000
_cell.length_b   1.000
_cell.length_c   1.000
_cell.angle_alpha   90.00
_cell.angle_beta   90.00
_cell.angle_gamma   90.00
#
_symmetry.space_group_name_H-M   'P 1'
#
loop_
_entity.id
_entity.type
_entity.pdbx_description
1 polymer ?
#
loop_
_entity_poly.entity_id
_entity_poly.type
_entity_poly.pdbx_seq_one_letter_code
_entity_poly.pdbx_strand_id
1 'polypeptide(L)'
;MINHLMEISENLADKRKQDPILVARMELATQGQSPRYLLISPITRSGQDLQLFNMTIGESFHATRVPNHPLLPPELAPFIFSSPASFNHNFPDRKGVIVTFDIDEPLEVIRGTIENISLHSDLRSLPIIAFQVNYESGRVKLIVHSKGRDYESENKLLSRVRVPDEMDSSLLVLICSDSRVRPPLTKKGVPMAIQTLAGYIPKYTSIVDETDQLNKFFHEWLSSSDDMKRILIIAHGNFANGGSSCEAGTASLNPSVITDQSLRPTIEELQRAASQFETYIPETPEDRVRSLSKATRSNLLTYPAIADAHSVNNLEIDELLMDTITNTLHRLEE
;
A
#
# COMPACT_ATOMS: atom_id res chain seq x y z
N MET A 1 -11.22 0.69 -19.60
CA MET A 1 -9.97 0.61 -18.85
C MET A 1 -9.85 -0.71 -18.08
N ILE A 2 -10.81 -1.11 -17.25
CA ILE A 2 -10.75 -2.34 -16.44
C ILE A 2 -10.41 -3.58 -17.25
N ASN A 3 -11.14 -3.89 -18.33
CA ASN A 3 -10.84 -5.06 -19.17
C ASN A 3 -9.38 -5.08 -19.65
N HIS A 4 -8.83 -3.91 -19.93
CA HIS A 4 -7.45 -3.80 -20.36
C HIS A 4 -6.45 -3.99 -19.20
N LEU A 5 -6.75 -3.52 -17.99
CA LEU A 5 -5.93 -3.82 -16.81
C LEU A 5 -5.91 -5.33 -16.52
N MET A 6 -7.06 -6.00 -16.66
CA MET A 6 -7.16 -7.45 -16.52
C MET A 6 -6.29 -8.17 -17.56
N GLU A 7 -6.40 -7.78 -18.83
CA GLU A 7 -5.55 -8.31 -19.93
C GLU A 7 -4.06 -8.10 -19.66
N ILE A 8 -3.64 -6.91 -19.22
CA ILE A 8 -2.23 -6.65 -18.86
C ILE A 8 -1.82 -7.56 -17.70
N SER A 9 -2.65 -7.71 -16.67
CA SER A 9 -2.32 -8.53 -15.50
C SER A 9 -2.15 -10.01 -15.88
N GLU A 10 -3.00 -10.55 -16.74
CA GLU A 10 -2.88 -11.91 -17.30
C GLU A 10 -1.59 -12.11 -18.09
N ASN A 11 -1.30 -11.18 -19.01
CA ASN A 11 -0.08 -11.20 -19.80
C ASN A 11 1.19 -11.15 -18.95
N LEU A 12 1.18 -10.36 -17.85
CA LEU A 12 2.28 -10.29 -16.92
C LEU A 12 2.40 -11.58 -16.08
N ALA A 13 1.28 -12.17 -15.68
CA ALA A 13 1.28 -13.46 -14.97
C ALA A 13 1.89 -14.56 -15.84
N ASP A 14 1.54 -14.60 -17.13
CA ASP A 14 2.10 -15.60 -18.06
C ASP A 14 3.60 -15.39 -18.32
N LYS A 15 4.06 -14.14 -18.43
CA LYS A 15 5.50 -13.85 -18.50
C LYS A 15 6.25 -14.29 -17.25
N ARG A 16 5.65 -14.09 -16.05
CA ARG A 16 6.25 -14.52 -14.78
C ARG A 16 6.41 -16.03 -14.71
N LYS A 17 5.47 -16.80 -15.24
CA LYS A 17 5.56 -18.28 -15.32
C LYS A 17 6.73 -18.78 -16.18
N GLN A 18 7.26 -17.95 -17.07
CA GLN A 18 8.38 -18.26 -17.95
C GLN A 18 9.75 -17.91 -17.33
N ASP A 19 9.78 -17.16 -16.21
CA ASP A 19 11.00 -16.81 -15.48
C ASP A 19 11.18 -17.71 -14.25
N PRO A 20 12.18 -18.62 -14.25
CA PRO A 20 12.39 -19.56 -13.15
C PRO A 20 12.60 -18.88 -11.78
N ILE A 21 13.19 -17.69 -11.75
CA ILE A 21 13.41 -16.93 -10.51
C ILE A 21 12.08 -16.42 -9.98
N LEU A 22 11.21 -15.91 -10.85
CA LEU A 22 9.90 -15.42 -10.45
C LEU A 22 8.98 -16.58 -10.06
N VAL A 23 9.05 -17.72 -10.75
CA VAL A 23 8.32 -18.96 -10.37
C VAL A 23 8.70 -19.40 -8.96
N ALA A 24 10.00 -19.54 -8.66
CA ALA A 24 10.43 -19.91 -7.32
C ALA A 24 9.97 -18.94 -6.22
N ARG A 25 9.89 -17.66 -6.53
CA ARG A 25 9.36 -16.65 -5.59
C ARG A 25 7.85 -16.72 -5.42
N MET A 26 7.11 -17.00 -6.48
CA MET A 26 5.68 -17.26 -6.42
C MET A 26 5.39 -18.48 -5.55
N GLU A 27 6.18 -19.55 -5.69
CA GLU A 27 6.10 -20.73 -4.83
C GLU A 27 6.34 -20.40 -3.36
N LEU A 28 7.35 -19.57 -3.05
CA LEU A 28 7.57 -19.09 -1.67
C LEU A 28 6.40 -18.26 -1.17
N ALA A 29 5.81 -17.42 -2.03
CA ALA A 29 4.65 -16.61 -1.67
C ALA A 29 3.38 -17.44 -1.36
N THR A 30 3.27 -18.70 -1.85
CA THR A 30 2.19 -19.61 -1.47
C THR A 30 2.26 -20.02 0.00
N GLN A 31 3.45 -20.02 0.59
CA GLN A 31 3.71 -20.41 1.97
C GLN A 31 3.46 -19.25 2.96
N GLY A 32 3.16 -18.06 2.45
CA GLY A 32 2.99 -16.84 3.23
C GLY A 32 3.93 -15.73 2.78
N GLN A 33 3.97 -14.64 3.55
CA GLN A 33 4.88 -13.54 3.29
C GLN A 33 6.01 -13.49 4.32
N SER A 34 7.21 -13.04 3.90
CA SER A 34 8.35 -12.85 4.78
C SER A 34 9.17 -11.63 4.33
N PRO A 35 8.58 -10.43 4.33
CA PRO A 35 9.26 -9.22 3.93
C PRO A 35 10.38 -8.87 4.92
N ARG A 36 11.50 -8.43 4.38
CA ARG A 36 12.65 -7.96 5.18
C ARG A 36 12.63 -6.48 5.44
N TYR A 37 11.97 -5.71 4.59
CA TYR A 37 11.89 -4.26 4.67
C TYR A 37 10.46 -3.79 4.77
N LEU A 38 10.25 -2.73 5.55
CA LEU A 38 9.07 -1.88 5.44
C LEU A 38 9.44 -0.74 4.49
N LEU A 39 8.71 -0.57 3.40
CA LEU A 39 8.87 0.54 2.47
C LEU A 39 7.76 1.55 2.71
N ILE A 40 8.13 2.77 3.12
CA ILE A 40 7.22 3.90 3.31
C ILE A 40 7.45 4.89 2.16
N SER A 41 6.49 5.00 1.26
CA SER A 41 6.57 5.80 0.03
C SER A 41 5.54 6.92 0.03
N PRO A 42 5.80 8.04 -0.67
CA PRO A 42 4.73 8.97 -1.02
C PRO A 42 3.64 8.24 -1.85
N ILE A 43 2.37 8.56 -1.64
CA ILE A 43 1.24 7.98 -2.41
C ILE A 43 1.50 8.08 -3.91
N THR A 44 2.03 9.20 -4.37
CA THR A 44 2.35 9.46 -5.77
C THR A 44 3.46 8.59 -6.33
N ARG A 45 4.33 7.99 -5.51
CA ARG A 45 5.55 7.27 -5.93
C ARG A 45 5.59 5.81 -5.52
N SER A 46 4.62 5.33 -4.79
CA SER A 46 4.64 3.99 -4.18
C SER A 46 4.91 2.86 -5.18
N GLY A 47 4.25 2.86 -6.33
CA GLY A 47 4.52 1.86 -7.38
C GLY A 47 5.89 2.04 -8.04
N GLN A 48 6.33 3.29 -8.25
CA GLN A 48 7.65 3.60 -8.81
C GLN A 48 8.81 3.21 -7.89
N ASP A 49 8.66 3.34 -6.56
CA ASP A 49 9.69 2.92 -5.60
C ASP A 49 9.99 1.43 -5.66
N LEU A 50 8.96 0.61 -5.88
CA LEU A 50 9.14 -0.82 -6.08
C LEU A 50 9.99 -1.14 -7.31
N GLN A 51 9.80 -0.37 -8.38
CA GLN A 51 10.60 -0.50 -9.60
C GLN A 51 12.00 0.10 -9.39
N LEU A 52 12.11 1.29 -8.80
CA LEU A 52 13.36 2.00 -8.55
C LEU A 52 14.39 1.09 -7.85
N PHE A 53 14.00 0.44 -6.76
CA PHE A 53 14.86 -0.46 -6.00
C PHE A 53 14.83 -1.90 -6.51
N ASN A 54 14.19 -2.15 -7.65
CA ASN A 54 14.02 -3.50 -8.19
C ASN A 54 13.56 -4.52 -7.13
N MET A 55 12.58 -4.08 -6.31
CA MET A 55 12.02 -4.91 -5.25
C MET A 55 11.25 -6.07 -5.84
N THR A 56 11.44 -7.24 -5.27
CA THR A 56 10.77 -8.44 -5.73
C THR A 56 9.54 -8.76 -4.88
N ILE A 57 8.63 -9.56 -5.42
CA ILE A 57 7.45 -10.04 -4.69
C ILE A 57 7.93 -10.70 -3.38
N GLY A 58 7.32 -10.32 -2.27
CA GLY A 58 7.65 -10.83 -0.93
C GLY A 58 8.82 -10.12 -0.22
N GLU A 59 9.54 -9.18 -0.87
CA GLU A 59 10.73 -8.57 -0.29
C GLU A 59 10.44 -7.38 0.65
N SER A 60 9.39 -6.62 0.37
CA SER A 60 9.02 -5.45 1.16
C SER A 60 7.53 -5.44 1.51
N PHE A 61 7.24 -5.13 2.75
CA PHE A 61 5.92 -4.72 3.22
C PHE A 61 5.74 -3.24 2.96
N HIS A 62 4.53 -2.77 2.71
CA HIS A 62 4.34 -1.42 2.21
C HIS A 62 3.45 -0.58 3.14
N ALA A 63 3.78 0.71 3.21
CA ALA A 63 2.94 1.75 3.73
C ALA A 63 3.09 3.00 2.87
N THR A 64 2.10 3.85 2.84
CA THR A 64 2.16 5.10 2.08
C THR A 64 1.91 6.29 2.98
N ARG A 65 2.48 7.44 2.60
CA ARG A 65 2.30 8.73 3.24
C ARG A 65 1.82 9.77 2.22
N VAL A 66 1.20 10.80 2.70
CA VAL A 66 0.81 11.94 1.88
C VAL A 66 2.08 12.71 1.47
N PRO A 67 2.32 12.99 0.17
CA PRO A 67 3.48 13.76 -0.28
C PRO A 67 3.43 15.20 0.25
N ASN A 68 4.58 15.83 0.38
CA ASN A 68 4.75 17.21 0.87
C ASN A 68 4.21 17.49 2.29
N HIS A 69 3.80 16.44 3.01
CA HIS A 69 3.40 16.53 4.41
C HIS A 69 4.28 15.59 5.24
N PRO A 70 4.72 15.98 6.43
CA PRO A 70 5.39 15.05 7.33
C PRO A 70 4.41 13.95 7.70
N LEU A 71 4.91 12.73 7.82
CA LEU A 71 4.11 11.65 8.40
C LEU A 71 3.66 12.09 9.80
N LEU A 72 2.36 11.98 10.09
CA LEU A 72 1.83 12.34 11.40
C LEU A 72 2.38 11.42 12.50
N PRO A 73 2.37 11.88 13.77
CA PRO A 73 2.65 11.00 14.90
C PRO A 73 1.69 9.79 14.93
N PRO A 74 2.13 8.64 15.48
CA PRO A 74 1.32 7.41 15.48
C PRO A 74 -0.10 7.57 16.05
N GLU A 75 -0.27 8.45 17.02
CA GLU A 75 -1.56 8.71 17.68
C GLU A 75 -2.57 9.41 16.74
N LEU A 76 -2.08 10.13 15.72
CA LEU A 76 -2.88 10.85 14.72
C LEU A 76 -2.95 10.12 13.36
N ALA A 77 -2.22 9.02 13.21
CA ALA A 77 -2.17 8.24 11.98
C ALA A 77 -2.25 6.72 12.26
N PRO A 78 -3.24 6.25 13.02
CA PRO A 78 -3.30 4.84 13.43
C PRO A 78 -3.40 3.88 12.25
N PHE A 79 -4.06 4.27 11.16
CA PHE A 79 -4.19 3.40 9.97
C PHE A 79 -2.90 3.33 9.16
N ILE A 80 -2.20 4.44 8.96
CA ILE A 80 -0.89 4.45 8.29
C ILE A 80 0.09 3.60 9.10
N PHE A 81 0.11 3.77 10.44
CA PHE A 81 1.01 3.02 11.31
C PHE A 81 0.56 1.57 11.58
N SER A 82 -0.64 1.18 11.21
CA SER A 82 -1.06 -0.23 11.32
C SER A 82 -0.23 -1.17 10.44
N SER A 83 0.21 -0.71 9.25
CA SER A 83 1.12 -1.48 8.41
C SER A 83 2.50 -1.66 9.06
N PRO A 84 3.17 -0.61 9.60
CA PRO A 84 4.33 -0.74 10.46
C PRO A 84 4.18 -1.69 11.64
N ALA A 85 3.08 -1.61 12.37
CA ALA A 85 2.79 -2.51 13.50
C ALA A 85 2.68 -3.97 13.04
N SER A 86 1.93 -4.22 11.96
CA SER A 86 1.82 -5.56 11.36
C SER A 86 3.18 -6.09 10.90
N PHE A 87 3.99 -5.25 10.25
CA PHE A 87 5.35 -5.61 9.85
C PHE A 87 6.22 -6.02 11.04
N ASN A 88 6.16 -5.26 12.13
CA ASN A 88 6.92 -5.57 13.33
C ASN A 88 6.47 -6.86 14.00
N HIS A 89 5.17 -7.06 14.11
CA HIS A 89 4.60 -8.21 14.82
C HIS A 89 4.80 -9.53 14.08
N ASN A 90 4.62 -9.54 12.75
CA ASN A 90 4.50 -10.78 12.00
C ASN A 90 5.83 -11.27 11.40
N PHE A 91 6.86 -10.42 11.27
CA PHE A 91 8.08 -10.78 10.53
C PHE A 91 9.34 -10.71 11.40
N PRO A 92 9.95 -11.86 11.77
CA PRO A 92 11.12 -11.89 12.66
C PRO A 92 12.41 -11.41 11.98
N ASP A 93 12.57 -11.62 10.66
CA ASP A 93 13.81 -11.34 9.91
C ASP A 93 13.92 -9.91 9.37
N ARG A 94 13.36 -8.94 10.09
CA ARG A 94 13.33 -7.53 9.70
C ARG A 94 14.73 -6.94 9.60
N LYS A 95 14.99 -6.21 8.51
CA LYS A 95 16.27 -5.52 8.26
C LYS A 95 16.19 -4.02 8.47
N GLY A 96 15.02 -3.40 8.24
CA GLY A 96 14.88 -1.97 8.42
C GLY A 96 13.66 -1.37 7.74
N VAL A 97 13.56 -0.06 7.90
CA VAL A 97 12.53 0.78 7.29
C VAL A 97 13.19 1.60 6.17
N ILE A 98 12.68 1.44 4.95
CA ILE A 98 13.09 2.26 3.80
C ILE A 98 12.06 3.39 3.68
N VAL A 99 12.53 4.64 3.58
CA VAL A 99 11.65 5.80 3.40
C VAL A 99 12.13 6.59 2.20
N THR A 100 11.22 6.90 1.30
CA THR A 100 11.52 7.69 0.11
C THR A 100 10.87 9.07 0.17
N PHE A 101 11.54 10.02 -0.44
CA PHE A 101 11.12 11.40 -0.58
C PHE A 101 11.39 11.84 -2.02
N ASP A 102 10.49 12.61 -2.62
CA ASP A 102 10.80 13.27 -3.89
C ASP A 102 11.96 14.25 -3.70
N ILE A 103 12.72 14.49 -4.76
CA ILE A 103 13.91 15.35 -4.70
C ILE A 103 13.55 16.78 -4.26
N ASP A 104 12.32 17.22 -4.53
CA ASP A 104 11.82 18.55 -4.23
C ASP A 104 11.08 18.65 -2.89
N GLU A 105 10.95 17.55 -2.14
CA GLU A 105 10.27 17.61 -0.83
C GLU A 105 11.06 18.44 0.18
N PRO A 106 10.38 19.32 0.95
CA PRO A 106 11.00 20.20 1.93
C PRO A 106 11.74 19.46 3.05
N LEU A 107 12.84 20.01 3.56
CA LEU A 107 13.61 19.37 4.62
C LEU A 107 12.82 19.17 5.93
N GLU A 108 11.86 20.03 6.24
CA GLU A 108 10.97 19.89 7.39
C GLU A 108 10.06 18.65 7.25
N VAL A 109 9.60 18.34 6.05
CA VAL A 109 8.81 17.11 5.77
C VAL A 109 9.66 15.87 5.99
N ILE A 110 10.91 15.89 5.48
CA ILE A 110 11.87 14.80 5.65
C ILE A 110 12.16 14.55 7.14
N ARG A 111 12.53 15.63 7.87
CA ARG A 111 12.84 15.53 9.31
C ARG A 111 11.67 15.05 10.13
N GLY A 112 10.50 15.69 9.98
CA GLY A 112 9.30 15.32 10.72
C GLY A 112 8.88 13.87 10.46
N THR A 113 8.98 13.38 9.22
CA THR A 113 8.70 11.99 8.86
C THR A 113 9.65 11.03 9.57
N ILE A 114 10.98 11.26 9.51
CA ILE A 114 11.99 10.41 10.16
C ILE A 114 11.81 10.41 11.69
N GLU A 115 11.51 11.58 12.28
CA GLU A 115 11.25 11.70 13.71
C GLU A 115 10.01 10.89 14.12
N ASN A 116 8.90 11.02 13.41
CA ASN A 116 7.65 10.32 13.74
C ASN A 116 7.75 8.80 13.55
N ILE A 117 8.45 8.31 12.52
CA ILE A 117 8.80 6.88 12.40
C ILE A 117 9.61 6.42 13.62
N SER A 118 10.54 7.25 14.09
CA SER A 118 11.42 6.94 15.20
C SER A 118 10.72 6.94 16.57
N LEU A 119 9.59 7.64 16.68
CA LEU A 119 8.75 7.64 17.88
C LEU A 119 7.87 6.38 17.96
N HIS A 120 7.59 5.74 16.84
CA HIS A 120 6.76 4.53 16.85
C HIS A 120 7.47 3.38 17.57
N SER A 121 6.80 2.82 18.61
CA SER A 121 7.37 1.78 19.47
C SER A 121 7.93 0.59 18.69
N ASP A 122 7.24 0.19 17.66
CA ASP A 122 7.55 -0.99 16.85
C ASP A 122 8.68 -0.77 15.86
N LEU A 123 8.96 0.47 15.47
CA LEU A 123 9.96 0.81 14.47
C LEU A 123 11.25 1.40 15.07
N ARG A 124 11.20 1.90 16.30
CA ARG A 124 12.33 2.61 16.94
C ARG A 124 13.63 1.81 17.03
N SER A 125 13.55 0.48 17.03
CA SER A 125 14.71 -0.43 17.09
C SER A 125 15.26 -0.80 15.72
N LEU A 126 14.55 -0.47 14.63
CA LEU A 126 14.96 -0.79 13.27
C LEU A 126 15.78 0.36 12.68
N PRO A 127 16.82 0.07 11.89
CA PRO A 127 17.52 1.09 11.11
C PRO A 127 16.55 1.72 10.11
N ILE A 128 16.66 3.05 9.93
CA ILE A 128 15.92 3.79 8.91
C ILE A 128 16.88 4.10 7.77
N ILE A 129 16.49 3.74 6.55
CA ILE A 129 17.23 3.99 5.32
C ILE A 129 16.41 5.00 4.51
N ALA A 130 16.81 6.26 4.52
CA ALA A 130 16.07 7.35 3.91
C ALA A 130 16.73 7.84 2.63
N PHE A 131 15.94 7.99 1.56
CA PHE A 131 16.41 8.43 0.26
C PHE A 131 15.61 9.61 -0.27
N GLN A 132 16.27 10.62 -0.83
CA GLN A 132 15.67 11.52 -1.80
C GLN A 132 15.88 10.96 -3.20
N VAL A 133 14.83 11.04 -4.02
CA VAL A 133 14.78 10.41 -5.34
C VAL A 133 14.38 11.42 -6.39
N ASN A 134 15.15 11.48 -7.48
CA ASN A 134 14.70 12.09 -8.72
C ASN A 134 14.17 10.96 -9.63
N TYR A 135 12.86 10.84 -9.74
CA TYR A 135 12.22 9.74 -10.46
C TYR A 135 12.40 9.81 -11.97
N GLU A 136 12.64 10.99 -12.54
CA GLU A 136 12.89 11.14 -13.98
C GLU A 136 14.24 10.55 -14.38
N SER A 137 15.27 10.79 -13.55
CA SER A 137 16.63 10.34 -13.84
C SER A 137 17.01 9.04 -13.12
N GLY A 138 16.20 8.58 -12.17
CA GLY A 138 16.53 7.45 -11.30
C GLY A 138 17.67 7.78 -10.30
N ARG A 139 18.04 9.05 -10.14
CA ARG A 139 19.09 9.43 -9.19
C ARG A 139 18.58 9.37 -7.76
N VAL A 140 19.36 8.71 -6.91
CA VAL A 140 19.04 8.51 -5.50
C VAL A 140 20.14 9.14 -4.64
N LYS A 141 19.73 9.92 -3.64
CA LYS A 141 20.60 10.52 -2.64
C LYS A 141 20.24 9.99 -1.26
N LEU A 142 21.21 9.34 -0.60
CA LEU A 142 21.03 8.88 0.77
C LEU A 142 20.93 10.07 1.72
N ILE A 143 19.94 10.06 2.60
CA ILE A 143 19.75 11.05 3.66
C ILE A 143 20.44 10.53 4.92
N VAL A 144 21.42 11.29 5.42
CA VAL A 144 22.12 10.97 6.67
C VAL A 144 21.34 11.54 7.86
N HIS A 145 21.02 10.71 8.83
CA HIS A 145 20.31 11.08 10.07
C HIS A 145 20.92 10.38 11.27
N SER A 146 20.52 10.77 12.49
CA SER A 146 21.08 10.27 13.76
C SER A 146 20.62 8.89 14.19
N LYS A 147 19.64 8.30 13.50
CA LYS A 147 19.16 6.93 13.78
C LYS A 147 20.12 5.90 13.21
N GLY A 148 20.08 4.68 13.75
CA GLY A 148 20.98 3.61 13.35
C GLY A 148 20.97 3.37 11.83
N ARG A 149 22.14 3.10 11.24
CA ARG A 149 22.34 2.84 9.82
C ARG A 149 22.64 1.35 9.58
N ASP A 150 22.17 0.83 8.48
CA ASP A 150 22.54 -0.48 7.95
C ASP A 150 23.23 -0.32 6.60
N TYR A 151 24.55 -0.20 6.64
CA TYR A 151 25.39 0.02 5.44
C TYR A 151 25.29 -1.14 4.42
N GLU A 152 25.07 -2.35 4.86
CA GLU A 152 24.90 -3.51 3.96
C GLU A 152 23.61 -3.37 3.16
N SER A 153 22.50 -3.09 3.83
CA SER A 153 21.22 -2.86 3.19
C SER A 153 21.23 -1.61 2.31
N GLU A 154 21.85 -0.50 2.74
CA GLU A 154 22.02 0.71 1.94
C GLU A 154 22.75 0.41 0.62
N ASN A 155 23.89 -0.25 0.68
CA ASN A 155 24.69 -0.59 -0.51
C ASN A 155 23.95 -1.56 -1.42
N LYS A 156 23.25 -2.54 -0.86
CA LYS A 156 22.41 -3.49 -1.60
C LYS A 156 21.30 -2.79 -2.36
N LEU A 157 20.60 -1.85 -1.72
CA LEU A 157 19.53 -1.08 -2.36
C LEU A 157 20.08 -0.18 -3.46
N LEU A 158 21.16 0.56 -3.18
CA LEU A 158 21.80 1.45 -4.16
C LEU A 158 22.31 0.67 -5.39
N SER A 159 22.80 -0.55 -5.23
CA SER A 159 23.25 -1.38 -6.36
C SER A 159 22.13 -1.86 -7.28
N ARG A 160 20.86 -1.73 -6.88
CA ARG A 160 19.68 -2.17 -7.64
C ARG A 160 18.94 -1.04 -8.31
N VAL A 161 19.32 0.22 -8.00
CA VAL A 161 18.61 1.40 -8.49
C VAL A 161 18.55 1.42 -10.00
N ARG A 162 17.35 1.66 -10.52
CA ARG A 162 17.07 1.85 -11.94
C ARG A 162 16.05 2.98 -12.14
N VAL A 163 15.98 3.51 -13.34
CA VAL A 163 14.91 4.47 -13.69
C VAL A 163 13.58 3.73 -13.70
N PRO A 164 12.58 4.15 -12.92
CA PRO A 164 11.25 3.56 -12.96
C PRO A 164 10.50 4.00 -14.23
N ASP A 165 9.43 3.26 -14.55
CA ASP A 165 8.49 3.69 -15.59
C ASP A 165 7.79 5.00 -15.19
N GLU A 166 7.23 5.72 -16.17
CA GLU A 166 6.45 6.93 -15.91
C GLU A 166 5.27 6.66 -14.96
N MET A 167 4.82 7.71 -14.29
CA MET A 167 3.68 7.63 -13.39
C MET A 167 2.37 7.87 -14.15
N ASP A 168 1.39 7.00 -13.96
CA ASP A 168 0.01 7.26 -14.38
C ASP A 168 -0.74 8.05 -13.31
N SER A 169 -0.72 9.38 -13.42
CA SER A 169 -1.39 10.28 -12.47
C SER A 169 -2.91 10.29 -12.59
N SER A 170 -3.49 9.62 -13.59
CA SER A 170 -4.95 9.53 -13.75
C SER A 170 -5.57 8.39 -12.93
N LEU A 171 -4.74 7.45 -12.43
CA LEU A 171 -5.19 6.29 -11.67
C LEU A 171 -4.58 6.27 -10.26
N LEU A 172 -5.44 6.18 -9.26
CA LEU A 172 -5.09 5.92 -7.86
C LEU A 172 -5.57 4.53 -7.46
N VAL A 173 -4.67 3.70 -6.97
CA VAL A 173 -4.97 2.32 -6.54
C VAL A 173 -4.96 2.24 -5.02
N LEU A 174 -6.01 1.69 -4.43
CA LEU A 174 -6.06 1.31 -3.03
C LEU A 174 -5.83 -0.19 -2.93
N ILE A 175 -4.75 -0.59 -2.27
CA ILE A 175 -4.32 -1.98 -2.22
C ILE A 175 -3.68 -2.32 -0.87
N CYS A 176 -3.67 -3.59 -0.52
CA CYS A 176 -3.07 -4.06 0.74
C CYS A 176 -1.55 -3.78 0.80
N SER A 177 -1.06 -3.59 2.01
CA SER A 177 0.38 -3.51 2.36
C SER A 177 1.13 -4.82 2.16
N ASP A 178 0.44 -5.92 1.88
CA ASP A 178 1.00 -7.25 1.68
C ASP A 178 2.13 -7.25 0.63
N SER A 179 3.25 -7.82 1.00
CA SER A 179 4.46 -7.88 0.17
C SER A 179 4.30 -8.66 -1.14
N ARG A 180 3.25 -9.47 -1.25
CA ARG A 180 2.95 -10.32 -2.41
C ARG A 180 2.15 -9.62 -3.49
N VAL A 181 1.45 -8.53 -3.16
CA VAL A 181 0.60 -7.80 -4.11
C VAL A 181 1.27 -6.52 -4.61
N ARG A 182 0.97 -6.13 -5.83
CA ARG A 182 1.55 -4.97 -6.51
C ARG A 182 0.47 -4.15 -7.19
N PRO A 183 0.59 -2.81 -7.20
CA PRO A 183 -0.25 -1.99 -8.08
C PRO A 183 -0.12 -2.46 -9.53
N PRO A 184 -1.24 -2.63 -10.26
CA PRO A 184 -1.21 -3.10 -11.64
C PRO A 184 -0.61 -2.03 -12.56
N LEU A 185 0.20 -2.44 -13.53
CA LEU A 185 0.70 -1.53 -14.55
C LEU A 185 -0.43 -1.11 -15.51
N THR A 186 -0.35 0.12 -16.00
CA THR A 186 -1.23 0.65 -17.05
C THR A 186 -0.46 0.88 -18.34
N LYS A 187 -1.14 1.26 -19.41
CA LYS A 187 -0.46 1.72 -20.65
C LYS A 187 0.29 3.04 -20.47
N LYS A 188 -0.13 3.84 -19.49
CA LYS A 188 0.48 5.14 -19.20
C LYS A 188 1.64 5.03 -18.20
N GLY A 189 1.84 3.83 -17.60
CA GLY A 189 2.90 3.60 -16.63
C GLY A 189 2.44 3.02 -15.31
N VAL A 190 3.07 3.45 -14.22
CA VAL A 190 2.82 2.97 -12.86
C VAL A 190 1.78 3.86 -12.18
N PRO A 191 0.66 3.33 -11.68
CA PRO A 191 -0.33 4.15 -10.97
C PRO A 191 0.20 4.63 -9.62
N MET A 192 -0.38 5.71 -9.13
CA MET A 192 -0.27 6.08 -7.73
C MET A 192 -0.94 5.02 -6.86
N ALA A 193 -0.47 4.81 -5.62
CA ALA A 193 -1.10 3.84 -4.75
C ALA A 193 -1.14 4.28 -3.29
N ILE A 194 -2.27 3.99 -2.63
CA ILE A 194 -2.40 4.00 -1.18
C ILE A 194 -2.33 2.54 -0.71
N GLN A 195 -1.33 2.23 0.10
CA GLN A 195 -1.08 0.89 0.62
C GLN A 195 -1.27 0.88 2.13
N THR A 196 -2.30 0.16 2.57
CA THR A 196 -2.71 0.03 3.97
C THR A 196 -3.07 -1.42 4.27
N LEU A 197 -3.31 -1.78 5.53
CA LEU A 197 -3.79 -3.12 5.85
C LEU A 197 -5.13 -3.41 5.15
N ALA A 198 -5.20 -4.52 4.45
CA ALA A 198 -6.35 -4.94 3.63
C ALA A 198 -6.78 -3.94 2.53
N GLY A 199 -5.98 -2.91 2.23
CA GLY A 199 -6.38 -1.81 1.34
C GLY A 199 -7.50 -0.93 1.90
N TYR A 200 -7.71 -0.97 3.21
CA TYR A 200 -8.80 -0.26 3.88
C TYR A 200 -8.47 1.22 4.08
N ILE A 201 -9.45 2.07 3.88
CA ILE A 201 -9.42 3.52 4.18
C ILE A 201 -10.46 3.81 5.26
N PRO A 202 -10.12 4.53 6.36
CA PRO A 202 -11.08 4.92 7.38
C PRO A 202 -12.07 5.97 6.86
N LYS A 203 -13.19 6.15 7.55
CA LYS A 203 -14.10 7.26 7.28
C LYS A 203 -13.40 8.59 7.52
N TYR A 204 -13.72 9.58 6.69
CA TYR A 204 -13.30 10.95 6.93
C TYR A 204 -13.88 11.45 8.27
N THR A 205 -12.97 12.06 9.04
CA THR A 205 -13.33 12.73 10.29
C THR A 205 -13.02 14.21 10.13
N SER A 206 -13.65 15.17 10.42
CA SER A 206 -13.29 16.61 10.29
C SER A 206 -12.23 17.04 11.32
N ILE A 207 -11.45 16.12 11.84
CA ILE A 207 -10.39 16.35 12.82
C ILE A 207 -9.05 16.41 12.07
N VAL A 208 -8.07 17.13 12.61
CA VAL A 208 -6.70 17.19 12.06
C VAL A 208 -5.98 15.87 12.36
N ASP A 209 -6.15 14.89 11.48
CA ASP A 209 -5.58 13.56 11.54
C ASP A 209 -5.16 13.08 10.14
N GLU A 210 -4.87 11.78 10.00
CA GLU A 210 -4.52 11.18 8.71
C GLU A 210 -5.63 11.31 7.65
N THR A 211 -6.91 11.35 8.06
CA THR A 211 -8.02 11.49 7.12
C THR A 211 -8.13 12.91 6.55
N ASP A 212 -7.74 13.93 7.32
CA ASP A 212 -7.65 15.31 6.83
C ASP A 212 -6.49 15.46 5.84
N GLN A 213 -5.32 14.85 6.11
CA GLN A 213 -4.21 14.83 5.15
C GLN A 213 -4.60 14.11 3.85
N LEU A 214 -5.29 12.97 3.95
CA LEU A 214 -5.78 12.25 2.78
C LEU A 214 -6.79 13.08 1.97
N ASN A 215 -7.71 13.79 2.64
CA ASN A 215 -8.68 14.65 1.94
C ASN A 215 -7.98 15.80 1.20
N LYS A 216 -6.96 16.42 1.78
CA LYS A 216 -6.13 17.43 1.10
C LYS A 216 -5.44 16.85 -0.11
N PHE A 217 -4.82 15.67 0.02
CA PHE A 217 -4.22 14.96 -1.11
C PHE A 217 -5.24 14.67 -2.22
N PHE A 218 -6.44 14.19 -1.89
CA PHE A 218 -7.48 13.94 -2.88
C PHE A 218 -7.89 15.22 -3.60
N HIS A 219 -8.05 16.34 -2.87
CA HIS A 219 -8.38 17.63 -3.47
C HIS A 219 -7.28 18.08 -4.46
N GLU A 220 -6.01 18.00 -4.08
CA GLU A 220 -4.87 18.38 -4.94
C GLU A 220 -4.78 17.46 -6.16
N TRP A 221 -4.90 16.14 -5.96
CA TRP A 221 -4.86 15.18 -7.04
C TRP A 221 -5.99 15.36 -8.04
N LEU A 222 -7.22 15.53 -7.58
CA LEU A 222 -8.38 15.75 -8.44
C LEU A 222 -8.28 17.05 -9.23
N SER A 223 -7.64 18.09 -8.67
CA SER A 223 -7.41 19.37 -9.30
C SER A 223 -6.16 19.41 -10.20
N SER A 224 -5.35 18.38 -10.25
CA SER A 224 -4.06 18.40 -10.95
C SER A 224 -4.14 18.37 -12.47
N SER A 225 -5.27 17.96 -13.03
CA SER A 225 -5.56 17.99 -14.49
C SER A 225 -7.07 17.86 -14.72
N ASP A 226 -7.52 18.28 -15.92
CA ASP A 226 -8.91 18.12 -16.39
C ASP A 226 -9.24 16.68 -16.84
N ASP A 227 -8.25 15.77 -16.84
CA ASP A 227 -8.46 14.37 -17.17
C ASP A 227 -9.37 13.69 -16.15
N MET A 228 -10.28 12.85 -16.63
CA MET A 228 -11.08 12.00 -15.75
C MET A 228 -10.18 11.15 -14.86
N LYS A 229 -10.37 11.27 -13.55
CA LYS A 229 -9.66 10.51 -12.55
C LYS A 229 -10.40 9.21 -12.22
N ARG A 230 -9.62 8.24 -11.76
CA ARG A 230 -10.17 6.94 -11.36
C ARG A 230 -9.51 6.43 -10.09
N ILE A 231 -10.34 5.88 -9.20
CA ILE A 231 -9.89 5.11 -8.05
C ILE A 231 -10.18 3.64 -8.31
N LEU A 232 -9.20 2.79 -8.06
CA LEU A 232 -9.33 1.36 -8.13
C LEU A 232 -9.07 0.73 -6.77
N ILE A 233 -10.10 0.16 -6.16
CA ILE A 233 -10.00 -0.57 -4.90
C ILE A 233 -9.70 -2.03 -5.25
N ILE A 234 -8.56 -2.55 -4.77
CA ILE A 234 -8.14 -3.92 -5.04
C ILE A 234 -8.12 -4.72 -3.75
N ALA A 235 -9.14 -5.56 -3.58
CA ALA A 235 -9.10 -6.64 -2.61
C ALA A 235 -8.19 -7.77 -3.13
N HIS A 236 -7.49 -8.49 -2.23
CA HIS A 236 -6.67 -9.61 -2.66
C HIS A 236 -6.92 -10.83 -1.79
N GLY A 237 -6.74 -12.00 -2.38
CA GLY A 237 -6.94 -13.28 -1.72
C GLY A 237 -6.56 -14.43 -2.62
N ASN A 238 -6.90 -15.63 -2.19
CA ASN A 238 -6.73 -16.84 -2.97
C ASN A 238 -8.03 -17.17 -3.71
N PHE A 239 -8.23 -16.54 -4.86
CA PHE A 239 -9.46 -16.71 -5.65
C PHE A 239 -9.36 -17.85 -6.68
N ALA A 240 -8.17 -18.37 -6.95
CA ALA A 240 -7.96 -19.31 -8.04
C ALA A 240 -7.60 -20.74 -7.61
N ASN A 241 -6.88 -20.99 -6.56
CA ASN A 241 -6.55 -22.35 -5.99
C ASN A 241 -5.32 -22.29 -5.06
N GLY A 242 -5.53 -22.37 -3.77
CA GLY A 242 -4.53 -22.86 -2.82
C GLY A 242 -3.31 -21.94 -2.56
N GLY A 243 -3.51 -20.69 -2.30
CA GLY A 243 -2.49 -19.78 -1.77
C GLY A 243 -2.89 -19.21 -0.41
N SER A 244 -2.00 -18.47 0.23
CA SER A 244 -2.29 -17.79 1.47
C SER A 244 -3.11 -16.52 1.20
N SER A 245 -4.23 -16.38 1.89
CA SER A 245 -5.15 -15.24 1.79
C SER A 245 -4.56 -13.95 2.38
N CYS A 246 -5.32 -12.86 2.32
CA CYS A 246 -4.98 -11.61 3.01
C CYS A 246 -4.90 -11.84 4.53
N GLU A 247 -3.73 -11.66 5.13
CA GLU A 247 -3.54 -11.89 6.56
C GLU A 247 -4.38 -10.94 7.42
N ALA A 248 -4.51 -9.67 7.04
CA ALA A 248 -5.34 -8.71 7.74
C ALA A 248 -6.83 -9.06 7.61
N GLY A 249 -7.28 -9.54 6.43
CA GLY A 249 -8.62 -10.07 6.23
C GLY A 249 -8.88 -11.28 7.12
N THR A 250 -7.95 -12.22 7.17
CA THR A 250 -8.02 -13.42 8.04
C THR A 250 -8.08 -13.03 9.52
N ALA A 251 -7.20 -12.14 9.97
CA ALA A 251 -7.17 -11.67 11.35
C ALA A 251 -8.48 -10.97 11.77
N SER A 252 -9.12 -10.26 10.86
CA SER A 252 -10.39 -9.55 11.12
C SER A 252 -11.60 -10.49 11.25
N LEU A 253 -11.49 -11.75 10.86
CA LEU A 253 -12.54 -12.77 11.17
C LEU A 253 -12.60 -13.03 12.68
N ASN A 254 -11.46 -13.04 13.36
CA ASN A 254 -11.39 -13.26 14.80
C ASN A 254 -10.31 -12.36 15.45
N PRO A 255 -10.60 -11.06 15.71
CA PRO A 255 -9.62 -10.14 16.30
C PRO A 255 -9.10 -10.55 17.68
N SER A 256 -9.83 -11.43 18.40
CA SER A 256 -9.44 -11.87 19.74
C SER A 256 -8.13 -12.65 19.78
N VAL A 257 -7.70 -13.23 18.65
CA VAL A 257 -6.43 -13.96 18.53
C VAL A 257 -5.22 -13.01 18.41
N ILE A 258 -5.46 -11.73 18.12
CA ILE A 258 -4.39 -10.73 18.01
C ILE A 258 -3.94 -10.31 19.42
N THR A 259 -2.73 -10.69 19.78
CA THR A 259 -2.13 -10.36 21.07
C THR A 259 -1.48 -8.98 21.10
N ASP A 260 -1.05 -8.48 19.97
CA ASP A 260 -0.43 -7.17 19.83
C ASP A 260 -1.45 -6.05 20.04
N GLN A 261 -1.22 -5.25 21.10
CA GLN A 261 -2.13 -4.17 21.47
C GLN A 261 -2.08 -2.97 20.51
N SER A 262 -1.00 -2.79 19.77
CA SER A 262 -0.87 -1.72 18.77
C SER A 262 -1.66 -2.04 17.50
N LEU A 263 -1.76 -3.31 17.14
CA LEU A 263 -2.45 -3.79 15.94
C LEU A 263 -3.94 -4.10 16.15
N ARG A 264 -4.30 -4.57 17.35
CA ARG A 264 -5.67 -5.00 17.69
C ARG A 264 -6.76 -3.97 17.35
N PRO A 265 -6.65 -2.69 17.71
CA PRO A 265 -7.68 -1.69 17.41
C PRO A 265 -7.96 -1.57 15.91
N THR A 266 -6.91 -1.64 15.07
CA THR A 266 -7.09 -1.61 13.61
C THR A 266 -7.81 -2.86 13.11
N ILE A 267 -7.44 -4.04 13.59
CA ILE A 267 -8.10 -5.30 13.18
C ILE A 267 -9.57 -5.34 13.62
N GLU A 268 -9.89 -4.83 14.82
CA GLU A 268 -11.27 -4.68 15.30
C GLU A 268 -12.06 -3.67 14.44
N GLU A 269 -11.42 -2.59 13.99
CA GLU A 269 -12.05 -1.65 13.06
C GLU A 269 -12.32 -2.29 11.70
N LEU A 270 -11.38 -3.06 11.16
CA LEU A 270 -11.59 -3.84 9.93
C LEU A 270 -12.79 -4.80 10.07
N GLN A 271 -12.90 -5.52 11.20
CA GLN A 271 -14.05 -6.37 11.47
C GLN A 271 -15.37 -5.57 11.47
N ARG A 272 -15.39 -4.46 12.22
CA ARG A 272 -16.58 -3.62 12.34
C ARG A 272 -17.01 -3.01 11.00
N ALA A 273 -16.04 -2.55 10.21
CA ALA A 273 -16.30 -1.98 8.90
C ALA A 273 -16.87 -3.01 7.93
N ALA A 274 -16.26 -4.20 7.86
CA ALA A 274 -16.72 -5.28 6.99
C ALA A 274 -18.12 -5.76 7.36
N SER A 275 -18.42 -5.91 8.66
CA SER A 275 -19.71 -6.41 9.15
C SER A 275 -20.92 -5.58 8.72
N GLN A 276 -20.71 -4.32 8.30
CA GLN A 276 -21.77 -3.48 7.76
C GLN A 276 -22.23 -3.92 6.34
N PHE A 277 -21.39 -4.69 5.65
CA PHE A 277 -21.60 -5.13 4.26
C PHE A 277 -21.74 -6.65 4.13
N GLU A 278 -21.79 -7.35 5.25
CA GLU A 278 -21.98 -8.80 5.31
C GLU A 278 -23.46 -9.13 5.46
N THR A 279 -24.00 -9.89 4.53
CA THR A 279 -25.38 -10.41 4.59
C THR A 279 -25.48 -11.71 5.38
N TYR A 280 -24.33 -12.33 5.65
CA TYR A 280 -24.16 -13.57 6.42
C TYR A 280 -22.82 -13.55 7.15
N ILE A 281 -22.60 -14.44 8.08
CA ILE A 281 -21.28 -14.57 8.73
C ILE A 281 -20.28 -15.06 7.69
N PRO A 282 -19.19 -14.31 7.42
CA PRO A 282 -18.20 -14.72 6.44
C PRO A 282 -17.52 -16.02 6.88
N GLU A 283 -17.51 -17.00 5.98
CA GLU A 283 -16.88 -18.29 6.23
C GLU A 283 -15.41 -18.29 5.83
N THR A 284 -15.04 -17.42 4.91
CA THR A 284 -13.68 -17.35 4.34
C THR A 284 -13.05 -15.97 4.46
N PRO A 285 -11.69 -15.88 4.47
CA PRO A 285 -10.99 -14.62 4.36
C PRO A 285 -11.34 -13.83 3.07
N GLU A 286 -11.66 -14.52 1.99
CA GLU A 286 -12.04 -13.95 0.70
C GLU A 286 -13.37 -13.20 0.81
N ASP A 287 -14.37 -13.75 1.51
CA ASP A 287 -15.63 -13.06 1.77
C ASP A 287 -15.38 -11.78 2.59
N ARG A 288 -14.53 -11.89 3.59
CA ARG A 288 -14.15 -10.76 4.44
C ARG A 288 -13.49 -9.63 3.65
N VAL A 289 -12.53 -9.93 2.76
CA VAL A 289 -11.86 -8.88 1.96
C VAL A 289 -12.78 -8.25 0.93
N ARG A 290 -13.78 -8.98 0.41
CA ARG A 290 -14.85 -8.41 -0.43
C ARG A 290 -15.68 -7.39 0.35
N SER A 291 -16.08 -7.73 1.57
CA SER A 291 -16.80 -6.80 2.45
C SER A 291 -15.97 -5.58 2.83
N LEU A 292 -14.66 -5.75 3.05
CA LEU A 292 -13.72 -4.64 3.29
C LEU A 292 -13.57 -3.72 2.08
N SER A 293 -13.57 -4.25 0.85
CA SER A 293 -13.58 -3.45 -0.37
C SER A 293 -14.82 -2.55 -0.43
N LYS A 294 -16.01 -3.11 -0.19
CA LYS A 294 -17.26 -2.35 -0.13
C LYS A 294 -17.25 -1.28 0.97
N ALA A 295 -16.71 -1.62 2.15
CA ALA A 295 -16.53 -0.68 3.24
C ALA A 295 -15.59 0.47 2.85
N THR A 296 -14.47 0.16 2.21
CA THR A 296 -13.51 1.15 1.70
C THR A 296 -14.17 2.09 0.69
N ARG A 297 -14.94 1.57 -0.26
CA ARG A 297 -15.71 2.39 -1.21
C ARG A 297 -16.68 3.33 -0.49
N SER A 298 -17.44 2.82 0.47
CA SER A 298 -18.37 3.62 1.26
C SER A 298 -17.66 4.72 2.05
N ASN A 299 -16.51 4.40 2.64
CA ASN A 299 -15.72 5.35 3.41
C ASN A 299 -15.09 6.43 2.53
N LEU A 300 -14.59 6.08 1.34
CA LEU A 300 -14.08 7.06 0.36
C LEU A 300 -15.12 8.15 0.04
N LEU A 301 -16.38 7.77 -0.11
CA LEU A 301 -17.47 8.71 -0.39
C LEU A 301 -17.80 9.63 0.79
N THR A 302 -17.19 9.44 1.96
CA THR A 302 -17.28 10.37 3.09
C THR A 302 -16.27 11.51 3.01
N TYR A 303 -15.23 11.40 2.17
CA TYR A 303 -14.25 12.46 1.94
C TYR A 303 -14.86 13.53 1.03
N PRO A 304 -14.94 14.80 1.46
CA PRO A 304 -15.59 15.87 0.67
C PRO A 304 -15.05 15.96 -0.76
N ALA A 305 -13.72 15.95 -0.93
CA ALA A 305 -13.11 16.03 -2.26
C ALA A 305 -13.55 14.88 -3.19
N ILE A 306 -13.65 13.66 -2.67
CA ILE A 306 -14.07 12.47 -3.41
C ILE A 306 -15.57 12.53 -3.73
N ALA A 307 -16.41 12.86 -2.73
CA ALA A 307 -17.86 12.94 -2.89
C ALA A 307 -18.24 13.99 -3.95
N ASP A 308 -17.64 15.17 -3.90
CA ASP A 308 -17.87 16.24 -4.85
C ASP A 308 -17.50 15.83 -6.29
N ALA A 309 -16.28 15.29 -6.49
CA ALA A 309 -15.83 14.86 -7.80
C ALA A 309 -16.67 13.71 -8.38
N HIS A 310 -17.06 12.75 -7.53
CA HIS A 310 -17.93 11.63 -7.94
C HIS A 310 -19.32 12.08 -8.33
N SER A 311 -19.89 13.05 -7.61
CA SER A 311 -21.25 13.59 -7.86
C SER A 311 -21.39 14.27 -9.24
N VAL A 312 -20.30 14.84 -9.75
CA VAL A 312 -20.24 15.52 -11.05
C VAL A 312 -19.64 14.64 -12.18
N ASN A 313 -19.48 13.36 -11.94
CA ASN A 313 -18.91 12.38 -12.88
C ASN A 313 -17.45 12.67 -13.34
N ASN A 314 -16.68 13.39 -12.52
CA ASN A 314 -15.25 13.63 -12.77
C ASN A 314 -14.35 12.54 -12.15
N LEU A 315 -14.94 11.63 -11.38
CA LEU A 315 -14.27 10.53 -10.71
C LEU A 315 -15.06 9.23 -10.85
N GLU A 316 -14.41 8.18 -11.31
CA GLU A 316 -14.93 6.80 -11.28
C GLU A 316 -14.26 6.01 -10.15
N ILE A 317 -15.04 5.18 -9.46
CA ILE A 317 -14.54 4.27 -8.41
C ILE A 317 -14.95 2.85 -8.77
N ASP A 318 -13.94 2.02 -9.02
CA ASP A 318 -14.10 0.61 -9.40
C ASP A 318 -13.54 -0.32 -8.32
N GLU A 319 -14.05 -1.54 -8.24
CA GLU A 319 -13.60 -2.59 -7.31
C GLU A 319 -13.18 -3.83 -8.09
N LEU A 320 -11.99 -4.34 -7.79
CA LEU A 320 -11.45 -5.57 -8.38
C LEU A 320 -10.92 -6.51 -7.30
N LEU A 321 -10.77 -7.77 -7.69
CA LEU A 321 -10.10 -8.80 -6.92
C LEU A 321 -8.75 -9.11 -7.56
N MET A 322 -7.72 -9.30 -6.74
CA MET A 322 -6.40 -9.73 -7.18
C MET A 322 -6.06 -11.07 -6.57
N ASP A 323 -5.72 -12.05 -7.40
CA ASP A 323 -5.12 -13.28 -6.89
C ASP A 323 -3.74 -12.98 -6.29
N THR A 324 -3.56 -13.36 -5.03
CA THR A 324 -2.36 -13.02 -4.25
C THR A 324 -1.07 -13.56 -4.85
N ILE A 325 -1.12 -14.69 -5.53
CA ILE A 325 0.06 -15.38 -6.07
C ILE A 325 0.40 -14.90 -7.47
N THR A 326 -0.58 -14.91 -8.36
CA THR A 326 -0.38 -14.57 -9.78
C THR A 326 -0.41 -13.06 -10.02
N ASN A 327 -1.02 -12.29 -9.10
CA ASN A 327 -1.39 -10.87 -9.28
C ASN A 327 -2.28 -10.65 -10.52
N THR A 328 -3.07 -11.65 -10.91
CA THR A 328 -4.12 -11.47 -11.90
C THR A 328 -5.33 -10.76 -11.31
N LEU A 329 -5.93 -9.89 -12.11
CA LEU A 329 -7.11 -9.12 -11.70
C LEU A 329 -8.39 -9.81 -12.20
N HIS A 330 -9.40 -9.80 -11.34
CA HIS A 330 -10.72 -10.34 -11.60
C HIS A 330 -11.78 -9.31 -11.21
N ARG A 331 -12.95 -9.37 -11.87
CA ARG A 331 -14.08 -8.53 -11.44
C ARG A 331 -14.56 -8.96 -10.05
N LEU A 332 -14.96 -8.00 -9.25
CA LEU A 332 -15.78 -8.26 -8.08
C LEU A 332 -17.17 -8.64 -8.61
N GLU A 333 -17.54 -9.90 -8.56
CA GLU A 333 -18.92 -10.34 -8.86
C GLU A 333 -19.84 -9.81 -7.77
N GLU A 334 -21.01 -9.28 -8.17
CA GLU A 334 -22.04 -8.74 -7.27
C GLU A 334 -22.66 -9.81 -6.37
#